data_fd311a515613adf4440680116df3bf99
#
_entry.id   fd311a515613adf4440680116df3bf99
#
_cell.length_a   1.000
_cell.length_b   1.000
_cell.length_c   1.000
_cell.angle_alpha   90.00
_cell.angle_beta   90.00
_cell.angle_gamma   90.00
#
_symmetry.space_group_name_H-M   'P 1'
#
loop_
_entity.id
_entity.type
_entity.pdbx_description
1 polymer ?
#
loop_
_entity_poly.entity_id
_entity_poly.type
_entity_poly.pdbx_seq_one_letter_code
_entity_poly.pdbx_strand_id
1 'polypeptide(L)'
;MRSGGAQISTVTSHEHAHIHESILQILGTRPGERFMNPEFGSRLKDLVFEQNDEVLKALVRHYVIDAIKRWEKRVVITGVEFDDAPVNKDRNLLLVRVNYRVIQSQVEGNLVYPFYRK
;
A
#
# COMPACT_ATOMS: atom_id res chain seq x y z
N MET A 1 -27.51 -21.66 5.72
CA MET A 1 -26.91 -21.26 5.99
C MET A 1 -25.66 -21.41 5.64
N ARG A 2 -25.12 -22.14 5.44
CA ARG A 2 -23.98 -22.34 4.99
C ARG A 2 -23.57 -21.66 3.82
N SER A 3 -24.34 -21.52 2.92
CA SER A 3 -24.01 -20.82 1.71
C SER A 3 -23.75 -19.35 1.97
N GLY A 4 -24.29 -18.83 3.03
CA GLY A 4 -24.00 -17.45 3.39
C GLY A 4 -22.52 -17.23 3.65
N GLY A 5 -21.87 -18.17 4.31
CA GLY A 5 -20.45 -18.07 4.58
C GLY A 5 -19.63 -18.11 3.31
N ALA A 6 -19.99 -18.98 2.38
CA ALA A 6 -19.29 -19.07 1.12
C ALA A 6 -19.44 -17.79 0.32
N GLN A 7 -20.64 -17.22 0.31
CA GLN A 7 -20.86 -15.97 -0.41
C GLN A 7 -20.05 -14.83 0.18
N ILE A 8 -19.97 -14.76 1.49
CA ILE A 8 -19.20 -13.73 2.15
C ILE A 8 -17.72 -13.84 1.77
N SER A 9 -17.19 -15.05 1.74
CA SER A 9 -15.82 -15.27 1.35
C SER A 9 -15.56 -14.79 -0.07
N THR A 10 -16.45 -15.12 -0.99
CA THR A 10 -16.29 -14.74 -2.38
C THR A 10 -16.31 -13.24 -2.55
N VAL A 11 -17.27 -12.57 -1.91
CA VAL A 11 -17.36 -11.13 -1.98
C VAL A 11 -16.13 -10.49 -1.37
N THR A 12 -15.67 -11.02 -0.25
CA THR A 12 -14.48 -10.50 0.40
C THR A 12 -13.25 -10.64 -0.49
N SER A 13 -13.13 -11.76 -1.21
CA SER A 13 -12.00 -11.95 -2.11
C SER A 13 -12.00 -10.91 -3.23
N HIS A 14 -13.16 -10.65 -3.81
CA HIS A 14 -13.28 -9.62 -4.84
C HIS A 14 -12.94 -8.25 -4.28
N GLU A 15 -13.45 -7.96 -3.10
CA GLU A 15 -13.19 -6.68 -2.47
C GLU A 15 -11.71 -6.50 -2.20
N HIS A 16 -11.04 -7.53 -1.71
CA HIS A 16 -9.61 -7.46 -1.46
C HIS A 16 -8.82 -7.25 -2.74
N ALA A 17 -9.22 -7.91 -3.83
CA ALA A 17 -8.54 -7.72 -5.11
C ALA A 17 -8.65 -6.28 -5.58
N HIS A 18 -9.83 -5.68 -5.46
CA HIS A 18 -10.04 -4.30 -5.83
C HIS A 18 -9.24 -3.35 -4.95
N ILE A 19 -9.20 -3.63 -3.66
CA ILE A 19 -8.48 -2.78 -2.73
C ILE A 19 -6.99 -2.87 -2.99
N HIS A 20 -6.45 -4.09 -3.23
CA HIS A 20 -5.04 -4.24 -3.58
C HIS A 20 -4.68 -3.41 -4.79
N GLU A 21 -5.50 -3.51 -5.83
CA GLU A 21 -5.25 -2.76 -7.06
C GLU A 21 -5.26 -1.26 -6.77
N SER A 22 -6.23 -0.82 -6.02
CA SER A 22 -6.37 0.59 -5.68
C SER A 22 -5.16 1.10 -4.91
N ILE A 23 -4.73 0.35 -3.91
CA ILE A 23 -3.60 0.76 -3.10
C ILE A 23 -2.32 0.80 -3.93
N LEU A 24 -2.12 -0.21 -4.79
CA LEU A 24 -0.93 -0.23 -5.64
C LEU A 24 -0.92 0.98 -6.58
N GLN A 25 -2.06 1.36 -7.10
CA GLN A 25 -2.13 2.54 -7.96
C GLN A 25 -1.86 3.82 -7.18
N ILE A 26 -2.39 3.93 -5.98
CA ILE A 26 -2.15 5.11 -5.16
C ILE A 26 -0.66 5.26 -4.86
N LEU A 27 -0.03 4.16 -4.44
CA LEU A 27 1.38 4.22 -4.07
C LEU A 27 2.29 4.41 -5.27
N GLY A 28 1.90 3.88 -6.42
CA GLY A 28 2.73 3.95 -7.62
C GLY A 28 2.51 5.20 -8.47
N THR A 29 1.56 6.04 -8.13
CA THR A 29 1.27 7.25 -8.89
C THR A 29 1.83 8.45 -8.16
N ARG A 30 2.55 9.30 -8.88
CA ARG A 30 3.08 10.53 -8.32
C ARG A 30 2.04 11.64 -8.50
N PRO A 31 1.84 12.52 -7.50
CA PRO A 31 0.94 13.65 -7.71
C PRO A 31 1.35 14.44 -8.94
N GLY A 32 0.39 14.81 -9.74
CA GLY A 32 0.62 15.50 -10.99
C GLY A 32 0.60 14.63 -12.22
N GLU A 33 0.67 13.29 -12.05
CA GLU A 33 0.68 12.40 -13.20
C GLU A 33 -0.70 12.21 -13.80
N ARG A 34 -1.75 12.38 -13.00
CA ARG A 34 -3.10 12.19 -13.50
C ARG A 34 -3.69 13.51 -13.93
N PHE A 35 -4.09 13.58 -15.20
CA PHE A 35 -4.62 14.79 -15.77
C PHE A 35 -5.89 15.26 -15.06
N MET A 36 -6.81 14.33 -14.80
CA MET A 36 -8.09 14.68 -14.21
C MET A 36 -8.07 14.79 -12.70
N ASN A 37 -7.00 14.33 -12.07
CA ASN A 37 -6.89 14.33 -10.62
C ASN A 37 -5.43 14.57 -10.24
N PRO A 38 -4.99 15.82 -10.34
CA PRO A 38 -3.56 16.11 -10.18
C PRO A 38 -3.01 15.85 -8.79
N GLU A 39 -3.85 15.78 -7.78
CA GLU A 39 -3.37 15.52 -6.42
C GLU A 39 -3.33 14.03 -6.07
N PHE A 40 -3.87 13.18 -6.97
CA PHE A 40 -3.92 11.76 -6.70
C PHE A 40 -2.54 11.14 -6.66
N GLY A 41 -2.32 10.26 -5.68
CA GLY A 41 -1.10 9.49 -5.60
C GLY A 41 -0.38 9.66 -4.29
N SER A 42 0.89 9.28 -4.28
CA SER A 42 1.73 9.36 -3.10
C SER A 42 3.06 10.01 -3.46
N ARG A 43 3.76 10.47 -2.44
CA ARG A 43 5.07 11.09 -2.64
C ARG A 43 6.22 10.12 -2.47
N LEU A 44 5.95 8.83 -2.57
CA LEU A 44 7.00 7.83 -2.38
C LEU A 44 8.16 8.01 -3.36
N LYS A 45 7.86 8.38 -4.59
CA LYS A 45 8.92 8.55 -5.58
C LYS A 45 9.88 9.68 -5.26
N ASP A 46 9.48 10.59 -4.39
CA ASP A 46 10.37 11.66 -3.96
C ASP A 46 11.47 11.14 -3.05
N LEU A 47 11.32 9.93 -2.54
CA LEU A 47 12.26 9.37 -1.58
C LEU A 47 13.29 8.44 -2.21
N VAL A 48 13.30 8.30 -3.53
CA VAL A 48 14.18 7.32 -4.18
C VAL A 48 15.66 7.63 -3.98
N PHE A 49 15.99 8.86 -3.63
CA PHE A 49 17.40 9.25 -3.42
C PHE A 49 17.77 9.33 -1.94
N GLU A 50 16.85 8.99 -1.04
CA GLU A 50 17.17 9.07 0.39
C GLU A 50 18.16 7.98 0.77
N GLN A 51 19.28 8.39 1.33
CA GLN A 51 20.37 7.47 1.66
C GLN A 51 20.29 6.89 3.06
N ASN A 52 19.65 7.58 3.98
CA ASN A 52 19.57 7.13 5.36
C ASN A 52 18.39 6.17 5.52
N ASP A 53 18.68 4.91 5.86
CA ASP A 53 17.66 3.88 5.92
C ASP A 53 16.59 4.18 6.97
N GLU A 54 16.96 4.69 8.12
CA GLU A 54 15.99 4.98 9.17
C GLU A 54 15.08 6.13 8.78
N VAL A 55 15.65 7.17 8.18
CA VAL A 55 14.86 8.28 7.71
C VAL A 55 13.95 7.83 6.57
N LEU A 56 14.49 7.03 5.66
CA LEU A 56 13.69 6.51 4.55
C LEU A 56 12.48 5.75 5.04
N LYS A 57 12.67 4.82 5.97
CA LYS A 57 11.57 4.00 6.47
C LYS A 57 10.51 4.86 7.17
N ALA A 58 10.95 5.84 7.94
CA ALA A 58 10.00 6.72 8.63
C ALA A 58 9.16 7.51 7.62
N LEU A 59 9.81 8.03 6.59
CA LEU A 59 9.10 8.81 5.58
C LEU A 59 8.20 7.95 4.71
N VAL A 60 8.67 6.76 4.34
CA VAL A 60 7.83 5.83 3.57
C VAL A 60 6.57 5.50 4.36
N ARG A 61 6.72 5.18 5.64
CA ARG A 61 5.56 4.88 6.48
C ARG A 61 4.58 6.05 6.50
N HIS A 62 5.09 7.24 6.70
CA HIS A 62 4.24 8.42 6.76
C HIS A 62 3.49 8.65 5.44
N TYR A 63 4.20 8.57 4.33
CA TYR A 63 3.59 8.84 3.04
C TYR A 63 2.61 7.75 2.63
N VAL A 64 2.89 6.50 2.98
CA VAL A 64 1.96 5.40 2.70
C VAL A 64 0.66 5.61 3.45
N ILE A 65 0.76 5.86 4.74
CA ILE A 65 -0.44 6.03 5.58
C ILE A 65 -1.24 7.24 5.11
N ASP A 66 -0.55 8.34 4.85
CA ASP A 66 -1.23 9.57 4.44
C ASP A 66 -1.95 9.39 3.09
N ALA A 67 -1.27 8.79 2.12
CA ALA A 67 -1.86 8.62 0.80
C ALA A 67 -3.06 7.68 0.83
N ILE A 68 -2.94 6.57 1.54
CA ILE A 68 -4.05 5.61 1.60
C ILE A 68 -5.21 6.20 2.38
N LYS A 69 -4.94 6.89 3.46
CA LYS A 69 -5.98 7.55 4.24
C LYS A 69 -6.74 8.56 3.38
N ARG A 70 -6.03 9.24 2.50
CA ARG A 70 -6.64 10.26 1.66
C ARG A 70 -7.42 9.67 0.50
N TRP A 71 -6.90 8.63 -0.14
CA TRP A 71 -7.45 8.16 -1.41
C TRP A 71 -8.17 6.81 -1.35
N GLU A 72 -7.97 6.02 -0.30
CA GLU A 72 -8.67 4.74 -0.18
C GLU A 72 -9.46 4.71 1.11
N LYS A 73 -10.71 5.12 1.02
CA LYS A 73 -11.55 5.30 2.19
C LYS A 73 -12.15 4.00 2.74
N ARG A 74 -11.98 2.90 2.02
CA ARG A 74 -12.56 1.63 2.44
C ARG A 74 -11.76 0.92 3.52
N VAL A 75 -10.54 1.38 3.77
CA VAL A 75 -9.65 0.68 4.71
C VAL A 75 -9.04 1.63 5.71
N VAL A 76 -8.58 1.05 6.82
CA VAL A 76 -7.65 1.74 7.72
C VAL A 76 -6.36 0.95 7.72
N ILE A 77 -5.25 1.65 7.79
CA ILE A 77 -3.95 1.00 7.84
C ILE A 77 -3.69 0.58 9.28
N THR A 78 -3.42 -0.70 9.46
CA THR A 78 -3.13 -1.23 10.80
C THR A 78 -1.65 -1.32 11.07
N GLY A 79 -0.82 -1.31 10.03
CA GLY A 79 0.61 -1.31 10.22
C GLY A 79 1.35 -1.22 8.91
N VAL A 80 2.57 -0.72 8.97
CA VAL A 80 3.47 -0.69 7.82
C VAL A 80 4.79 -1.27 8.30
N GLU A 81 5.22 -2.35 7.63
CA GLU A 81 6.44 -3.05 7.99
C GLU A 81 7.37 -3.11 6.80
N PHE A 82 8.63 -3.34 7.07
CA PHE A 82 9.63 -3.34 6.02
C PHE A 82 10.42 -4.64 6.06
N ASP A 83 10.64 -5.21 4.89
CA ASP A 83 11.48 -6.39 4.77
C ASP A 83 12.59 -6.08 3.78
N ASP A 84 13.78 -6.55 4.10
CA ASP A 84 14.86 -6.49 3.14
C ASP A 84 14.59 -7.57 2.10
N ALA A 85 15.21 -7.43 0.94
CA ALA A 85 15.04 -8.41 -0.12
C ALA A 85 16.24 -9.36 -0.12
N PRO A 86 16.28 -10.31 0.81
CA PRO A 86 17.49 -11.10 1.01
C PRO A 86 17.79 -12.03 -0.14
N VAL A 87 16.79 -12.43 -0.87
CA VAL A 87 16.96 -13.43 -1.91
C VAL A 87 17.74 -12.88 -3.08
N ASN A 88 17.43 -11.66 -3.49
CA ASN A 88 18.07 -11.09 -4.66
C ASN A 88 19.26 -10.19 -4.34
N LYS A 89 19.49 -9.94 -3.07
CA LYS A 89 20.63 -9.13 -2.64
C LYS A 89 20.64 -7.72 -3.23
N ASP A 90 19.50 -7.26 -3.64
CA ASP A 90 19.38 -5.94 -4.21
C ASP A 90 19.19 -4.94 -3.08
N ARG A 91 20.24 -4.18 -2.79
CA ARG A 91 20.22 -3.23 -1.69
C ARG A 91 19.33 -2.03 -1.97
N ASN A 92 18.96 -1.86 -3.23
CA ASN A 92 18.09 -0.74 -3.59
C ASN A 92 16.62 -1.06 -3.48
N LEU A 93 16.29 -2.32 -3.23
CA LEU A 93 14.90 -2.75 -3.11
C LEU A 93 14.48 -2.84 -1.65
N LEU A 94 13.44 -2.13 -1.32
CA LEU A 94 12.83 -2.18 0.01
C LEU A 94 11.41 -2.69 -0.16
N LEU A 95 11.09 -3.77 0.52
CA LEU A 95 9.75 -4.33 0.46
C LEU A 95 8.91 -3.69 1.57
N VAL A 96 7.85 -3.02 1.17
CA VAL A 96 6.98 -2.32 2.10
C VAL A 96 5.71 -3.14 2.27
N ARG A 97 5.52 -3.71 3.46
CA ARG A 97 4.33 -4.50 3.74
C ARG A 97 3.29 -3.60 4.38
N VAL A 98 2.16 -3.49 3.73
CA VAL A 98 1.07 -2.65 4.20
C VAL A 98 -0.02 -3.54 4.74
N ASN A 99 -0.31 -3.41 6.03
CA ASN A 99 -1.38 -4.16 6.66
C ASN A 99 -2.57 -3.25 6.83
N TYR A 100 -3.75 -3.76 6.47
CA TYR A 100 -4.96 -2.93 6.50
C TYR A 100 -6.14 -3.74 6.99
N ARG A 101 -7.20 -3.03 7.36
CA ARG A 101 -8.48 -3.65 7.70
C ARG A 101 -9.56 -2.95 6.91
N VAL A 102 -10.41 -3.73 6.25
CA VAL A 102 -11.54 -3.20 5.51
C VAL A 102 -12.60 -2.76 6.51
N ILE A 103 -12.99 -1.50 6.44
CA ILE A 103 -13.87 -0.92 7.45
C ILE A 103 -15.22 -1.61 7.47
N GLN A 104 -15.80 -1.83 6.32
CA GLN A 104 -17.15 -2.37 6.25
C GLN A 104 -17.24 -3.81 6.73
N SER A 105 -16.31 -4.65 6.32
CA SER A 105 -16.36 -6.07 6.65
C SER A 105 -15.50 -6.46 7.84
N GLN A 106 -14.62 -5.57 8.30
CA GLN A 106 -13.68 -5.84 9.38
C GLN A 106 -12.69 -6.95 9.05
N VAL A 107 -12.55 -7.27 7.78
CA VAL A 107 -11.60 -8.30 7.34
C VAL A 107 -10.25 -7.65 7.14
N GLU A 108 -9.21 -8.34 7.61
CA GLU A 108 -7.86 -7.85 7.49
C GLU A 108 -7.19 -8.37 6.23
N GLY A 109 -6.27 -7.56 5.71
CA GLY A 109 -5.50 -7.96 4.55
C GLY A 109 -4.14 -7.30 4.60
N ASN A 110 -3.31 -7.69 3.65
CA ASN A 110 -2.00 -7.06 3.53
C ASN A 110 -1.55 -7.16 2.09
N LEU A 111 -0.58 -6.31 1.76
CA LEU A 111 0.06 -6.38 0.47
C LEU A 111 1.50 -5.92 0.61
N VAL A 112 2.32 -6.25 -0.36
CA VAL A 112 3.71 -5.83 -0.38
C VAL A 112 3.92 -4.93 -1.58
N TYR A 113 4.44 -3.75 -1.32
CA TYR A 113 4.77 -2.80 -2.38
C TYR A 113 6.29 -2.74 -2.51
N PRO A 114 6.84 -3.05 -3.68
CA PRO A 114 8.29 -2.97 -3.86
C PRO A 114 8.70 -1.52 -4.12
N PHE A 115 9.57 -1.01 -3.27
CA PHE A 115 10.07 0.34 -3.41
C PHE A 115 11.53 0.28 -3.84
N TYR A 116 11.83 0.82 -5.02
CA TYR A 116 13.19 0.85 -5.55
C TYR A 116 13.77 2.24 -5.37
N ARG A 117 14.91 2.32 -4.70
CA ARG A 117 15.60 3.60 -4.60
C ARG A 117 16.80 3.61 -5.53
N LYS A 118 17.32 4.79 -5.77
CA LYS A 118 18.38 4.96 -6.76
C LYS A 118 19.73 5.32 -6.16
#